data_568b065205aff64fdc278314da8e8265
#
_entry.id   568b065205aff64fdc278314da8e8265
#
_cell.length_a   1.000
_cell.length_b   1.000
_cell.length_c   1.000
_cell.angle_alpha   90.00
_cell.angle_beta   90.00
_cell.angle_gamma   90.00
#
_symmetry.space_group_name_H-M   'P 1'
#
loop_
_entity.id
_entity.type
_entity.pdbx_description
1 polymer ?
#
loop_
_entity_poly.entity_id
_entity_poly.type
_entity_poly.pdbx_seq_one_letter_code
_entity_poly.pdbx_strand_id
1 'polypeptide(L)'
;STWFGTTADASLVDAMVFVSPNFGLKNRFSELINWPWGQSIAKIIAGDKIEYQSADPREAIAWTQSYPTRALFPMMALVNKVKNSDLARFQTPLLMLYSVQDQTVEPFSIKEAYARLGSTKKAIETVDYSQSVGQHVLAGNIRDPQAIAPMSQSIVKWIRAIDK
;
A
#
# COMPACT_ATOMS: atom_id res chain seq x y z
N SER A 1 -4.44 6.42 -5.41
CA SER A 1 -3.42 7.49 -5.35
C SER A 1 -2.43 7.40 -6.53
N THR A 2 -1.73 6.27 -6.77
CA THR A 2 -0.72 6.17 -7.84
C THR A 2 -1.31 6.41 -9.23
N TRP A 3 -2.45 5.80 -9.55
CA TRP A 3 -3.14 6.06 -10.83
C TRP A 3 -3.55 7.53 -10.96
N PHE A 4 -4.08 8.14 -9.90
CA PHE A 4 -4.40 9.58 -9.88
C PHE A 4 -3.16 10.43 -10.22
N GLY A 5 -2.01 10.13 -9.64
CA GLY A 5 -0.75 10.83 -9.91
C GLY A 5 -0.24 10.75 -11.36
N THR A 6 -0.85 9.88 -12.21
CA THR A 6 -0.57 9.81 -13.65
C THR A 6 -1.57 10.60 -14.51
N THR A 7 -2.58 11.22 -13.89
CA THR A 7 -3.63 12.02 -14.57
C THR A 7 -3.30 13.50 -14.54
N ALA A 8 -4.04 14.29 -15.32
CA ALA A 8 -3.90 15.75 -15.33
C ALA A 8 -4.25 16.40 -13.98
N ASP A 9 -5.18 15.78 -13.23
CA ASP A 9 -5.63 16.27 -11.92
C ASP A 9 -4.54 16.14 -10.83
N ALA A 10 -3.44 15.42 -11.11
CA ALA A 10 -2.30 15.32 -10.19
C ALA A 10 -1.68 16.69 -9.84
N SER A 11 -1.86 17.70 -10.70
CA SER A 11 -1.44 19.10 -10.46
C SER A 11 -2.17 19.78 -9.29
N LEU A 12 -3.27 19.19 -8.81
CA LEU A 12 -4.01 19.68 -7.63
C LEU A 12 -3.34 19.26 -6.29
N VAL A 13 -2.27 18.47 -6.36
CA VAL A 13 -1.61 17.90 -5.18
C VAL A 13 -0.13 18.28 -5.20
N ASP A 14 0.32 18.99 -4.17
CA ASP A 14 1.70 19.46 -4.04
C ASP A 14 2.70 18.33 -3.77
N ALA A 15 2.30 17.33 -2.96
CA ALA A 15 3.11 16.16 -2.64
C ALA A 15 2.25 14.98 -2.17
N MET A 16 2.79 13.77 -2.28
CA MET A 16 2.15 12.54 -1.80
C MET A 16 3.07 11.79 -0.85
N VAL A 17 2.48 11.16 0.17
CA VAL A 17 3.17 10.20 1.04
C VAL A 17 2.43 8.87 0.96
N PHE A 18 3.15 7.82 0.59
CA PHE A 18 2.62 6.46 0.55
C PHE A 18 3.24 5.64 1.69
N VAL A 19 2.39 5.03 2.49
CA VAL A 19 2.81 4.13 3.57
C VAL A 19 2.32 2.73 3.23
N SER A 20 3.24 1.78 3.13
CA SER A 20 2.98 0.39 2.71
C SER A 20 2.08 0.29 1.46
N PRO A 21 2.42 0.97 0.34
CA PRO A 21 1.55 0.99 -0.82
C PRO A 21 1.42 -0.39 -1.46
N ASN A 22 0.20 -0.76 -1.84
CA ASN A 22 -0.07 -2.03 -2.50
C ASN A 22 0.19 -1.93 -4.01
N PHE A 23 1.35 -2.39 -4.44
CA PHE A 23 1.71 -2.64 -5.85
C PHE A 23 1.72 -4.12 -6.21
N GLY A 24 1.47 -4.98 -5.24
CA GLY A 24 1.38 -6.43 -5.36
C GLY A 24 1.26 -7.06 -3.98
N LEU A 25 0.47 -8.11 -3.86
CA LEU A 25 0.32 -8.85 -2.62
C LEU A 25 1.46 -9.87 -2.48
N LYS A 26 1.91 -10.11 -1.25
CA LYS A 26 2.92 -11.13 -0.95
C LYS A 26 2.45 -12.53 -1.29
N ASN A 27 1.16 -12.79 -1.18
CA ASN A 27 0.57 -14.04 -1.62
C ASN A 27 0.51 -14.10 -3.15
N ARG A 28 1.39 -14.92 -3.77
CA ARG A 28 1.49 -15.09 -5.23
C ARG A 28 0.22 -15.62 -5.89
N PHE A 29 -0.63 -16.33 -5.15
CA PHE A 29 -1.93 -16.80 -5.66
C PHE A 29 -2.91 -15.64 -5.92
N SER A 30 -2.65 -14.45 -5.37
CA SER A 30 -3.47 -13.26 -5.64
C SER A 30 -3.44 -12.84 -7.11
N GLU A 31 -2.40 -13.16 -7.87
CA GLU A 31 -2.34 -12.88 -9.30
C GLU A 31 -3.33 -13.72 -10.12
N LEU A 32 -3.66 -14.95 -9.65
CA LEU A 32 -4.64 -15.82 -10.27
C LEU A 32 -6.07 -15.24 -10.25
N ILE A 33 -6.34 -14.32 -9.32
CA ILE A 33 -7.63 -13.60 -9.23
C ILE A 33 -7.92 -12.78 -10.50
N ASN A 34 -6.88 -12.34 -11.20
CA ASN A 34 -7.02 -11.57 -12.44
C ASN A 34 -7.30 -12.43 -13.70
N TRP A 35 -7.31 -13.76 -13.58
CA TRP A 35 -7.58 -14.67 -14.67
C TRP A 35 -9.09 -14.78 -14.97
N PRO A 36 -9.50 -15.21 -16.17
CA PRO A 36 -10.91 -15.34 -16.54
C PRO A 36 -11.75 -16.16 -15.56
N TRP A 37 -11.16 -17.12 -14.85
CA TRP A 37 -11.79 -17.95 -13.82
C TRP A 37 -11.35 -17.60 -12.40
N GLY A 38 -10.72 -16.46 -12.22
CA GLY A 38 -10.18 -16.02 -10.91
C GLY A 38 -11.23 -15.99 -9.82
N GLN A 39 -12.48 -15.66 -10.13
CA GLN A 39 -13.59 -15.69 -9.17
C GLN A 39 -13.84 -17.08 -8.60
N SER A 40 -13.90 -18.10 -9.46
CA SER A 40 -14.11 -19.48 -9.04
C SER A 40 -12.92 -19.99 -8.23
N ILE A 41 -11.69 -19.65 -8.64
CA ILE A 41 -10.46 -20.01 -7.94
C ILE A 41 -10.42 -19.33 -6.55
N ALA A 42 -10.70 -18.05 -6.45
CA ALA A 42 -10.72 -17.33 -5.18
C ALA A 42 -11.78 -17.90 -4.22
N LYS A 43 -12.94 -18.25 -4.72
CA LYS A 43 -14.01 -18.91 -3.92
C LYS A 43 -13.58 -20.28 -3.41
N ILE A 44 -12.88 -21.08 -4.22
CA ILE A 44 -12.38 -22.40 -3.82
C ILE A 44 -11.29 -22.28 -2.75
N ILE A 45 -10.39 -21.30 -2.87
CA ILE A 45 -9.24 -21.13 -1.97
C ILE A 45 -9.62 -20.42 -0.68
N ALA A 46 -10.39 -19.35 -0.76
CA ALA A 46 -10.70 -18.45 0.37
C ALA A 46 -12.15 -18.55 0.86
N GLY A 47 -12.99 -19.36 0.21
CA GLY A 47 -14.43 -19.43 0.52
C GLY A 47 -15.20 -18.18 0.08
N ASP A 48 -16.43 -18.04 0.56
CA ASP A 48 -17.31 -16.91 0.21
C ASP A 48 -16.96 -15.62 0.96
N LYS A 49 -16.29 -15.73 2.11
CA LYS A 49 -15.95 -14.63 3.01
C LYS A 49 -14.51 -14.76 3.49
N ILE A 50 -13.88 -13.62 3.65
CA ILE A 50 -12.60 -13.47 4.36
C ILE A 50 -12.95 -12.93 5.74
N GLU A 51 -12.49 -13.63 6.77
CA GLU A 51 -12.68 -13.24 8.16
C GLU A 51 -11.34 -12.92 8.79
N TYR A 52 -11.33 -11.83 9.54
CA TYR A 52 -10.18 -11.38 10.30
C TYR A 52 -10.56 -11.35 11.77
N GLN A 53 -9.86 -12.11 12.58
CA GLN A 53 -10.01 -12.08 14.03
C GLN A 53 -8.83 -11.34 14.64
N SER A 54 -9.12 -10.25 15.31
CA SER A 54 -8.12 -9.52 16.09
C SER A 54 -8.20 -9.90 17.57
N ALA A 55 -7.05 -10.05 18.19
CA ALA A 55 -6.95 -10.19 19.64
C ALA A 55 -7.16 -8.85 20.38
N ASP A 56 -7.03 -7.71 19.68
CA ASP A 56 -7.23 -6.37 20.24
C ASP A 56 -8.66 -5.89 19.96
N PRO A 57 -9.49 -5.65 20.99
CA PRO A 57 -10.86 -5.15 20.81
C PRO A 57 -10.95 -3.81 20.05
N ARG A 58 -9.91 -2.98 20.11
CA ARG A 58 -9.85 -1.70 19.39
C ARG A 58 -9.77 -1.93 17.88
N GLU A 59 -9.11 -2.99 17.44
CA GLU A 59 -9.08 -3.36 16.02
C GLU A 59 -10.45 -3.82 15.54
N ALA A 60 -11.19 -4.55 16.36
CA ALA A 60 -12.54 -5.00 16.01
C ALA A 60 -13.50 -3.83 15.72
N ILE A 61 -13.27 -2.67 16.35
CA ILE A 61 -14.03 -1.44 16.10
C ILE A 61 -13.49 -0.69 14.87
N ALA A 62 -12.18 -0.68 14.67
CA ALA A 62 -11.51 0.14 13.65
C ALA A 62 -11.43 -0.53 12.26
N TRP A 63 -11.43 -1.86 12.20
CA TRP A 63 -11.30 -2.62 10.96
C TRP A 63 -12.53 -3.47 10.66
N THR A 64 -12.80 -3.66 9.37
CA THR A 64 -13.82 -4.61 8.91
C THR A 64 -13.39 -6.05 9.25
N GLN A 65 -14.16 -6.71 10.09
CA GLN A 65 -13.84 -8.06 10.57
C GLN A 65 -14.21 -9.16 9.56
N SER A 66 -15.15 -8.90 8.66
CA SER A 66 -15.57 -9.85 7.64
C SER A 66 -16.01 -9.11 6.38
N TYR A 67 -15.56 -9.61 5.23
CA TYR A 67 -16.00 -9.09 3.94
C TYR A 67 -16.05 -10.21 2.90
N PRO A 68 -16.94 -10.09 1.89
CA PRO A 68 -17.04 -11.11 0.85
C PRO A 68 -15.76 -11.19 0.03
N THR A 69 -15.30 -12.40 -0.31
CA THR A 69 -14.09 -12.64 -1.11
C THR A 69 -14.10 -11.86 -2.43
N ARG A 70 -15.29 -11.63 -3.01
CA ARG A 70 -15.44 -10.81 -4.22
C ARG A 70 -14.94 -9.37 -4.08
N ALA A 71 -14.80 -8.83 -2.86
CA ALA A 71 -14.26 -7.48 -2.64
C ALA A 71 -12.78 -7.36 -3.02
N LEU A 72 -12.06 -8.48 -3.14
CA LEU A 72 -10.69 -8.49 -3.61
C LEU A 72 -10.55 -8.14 -5.10
N PHE A 73 -11.58 -8.43 -5.92
CA PHE A 73 -11.48 -8.25 -7.38
C PHE A 73 -11.26 -6.80 -7.81
N PRO A 74 -12.09 -5.82 -7.36
CA PRO A 74 -11.85 -4.42 -7.72
C PRO A 74 -10.50 -3.90 -7.20
N MET A 75 -10.04 -4.35 -6.03
CA MET A 75 -8.73 -4.00 -5.51
C MET A 75 -7.62 -4.54 -6.42
N MET A 76 -7.67 -5.82 -6.77
CA MET A 76 -6.66 -6.45 -7.64
C MET A 76 -6.71 -5.90 -9.07
N ALA A 77 -7.90 -5.56 -9.59
CA ALA A 77 -8.04 -4.89 -10.87
C ALA A 77 -7.35 -3.53 -10.86
N LEU A 78 -7.46 -2.76 -9.77
CA LEU A 78 -6.76 -1.49 -9.61
C LEU A 78 -5.24 -1.67 -9.50
N VAL A 79 -4.76 -2.65 -8.73
CA VAL A 79 -3.33 -3.00 -8.67
C VAL A 79 -2.80 -3.33 -10.06
N ASN A 80 -3.52 -4.17 -10.80
CA ASN A 80 -3.14 -4.56 -12.16
C ASN A 80 -3.17 -3.36 -13.12
N LYS A 81 -4.18 -2.49 -13.03
CA LYS A 81 -4.23 -1.24 -13.81
C LYS A 81 -3.00 -0.36 -13.55
N VAL A 82 -2.61 -0.17 -12.29
CA VAL A 82 -1.42 0.61 -11.93
C VAL A 82 -0.15 -0.06 -12.44
N LYS A 83 -0.03 -1.37 -12.27
CA LYS A 83 1.13 -2.16 -12.75
C LYS A 83 1.36 -2.00 -14.26
N ASN A 84 0.28 -1.91 -15.04
CA ASN A 84 0.30 -1.76 -16.50
C ASN A 84 0.20 -0.30 -16.98
N SER A 85 0.17 0.68 -16.08
CA SER A 85 0.16 2.09 -16.44
C SER A 85 1.56 2.61 -16.75
N ASP A 86 1.62 3.70 -17.53
CA ASP A 86 2.84 4.47 -17.73
C ASP A 86 3.12 5.31 -16.47
N LEU A 87 3.89 4.73 -15.54
CA LEU A 87 4.25 5.38 -14.28
C LEU A 87 5.25 6.53 -14.47
N ALA A 88 5.91 6.65 -15.63
CA ALA A 88 6.76 7.80 -15.92
C ALA A 88 5.99 9.13 -15.94
N ARG A 89 4.67 9.06 -16.16
CA ARG A 89 3.78 10.24 -16.08
C ARG A 89 3.53 10.74 -14.65
N PHE A 90 3.84 9.95 -13.64
CA PHE A 90 3.71 10.38 -12.24
C PHE A 90 4.85 11.35 -11.90
N GLN A 91 4.54 12.64 -11.86
CA GLN A 91 5.52 13.73 -11.64
C GLN A 91 5.39 14.38 -10.24
N THR A 92 4.30 14.10 -9.50
CA THR A 92 4.09 14.65 -8.16
C THR A 92 5.23 14.25 -7.23
N PRO A 93 5.77 15.16 -6.40
CA PRO A 93 6.72 14.82 -5.35
C PRO A 93 6.19 13.69 -4.45
N LEU A 94 7.03 12.70 -4.17
CA LEU A 94 6.58 11.47 -3.49
C LEU A 94 7.57 10.97 -2.45
N LEU A 95 7.08 10.69 -1.25
CA LEU A 95 7.76 9.86 -0.27
C LEU A 95 7.06 8.50 -0.17
N MET A 96 7.82 7.40 -0.29
CA MET A 96 7.35 6.06 0.02
C MET A 96 7.99 5.53 1.30
N LEU A 97 7.15 5.09 2.24
CA LEU A 97 7.56 4.44 3.49
C LEU A 97 7.08 2.99 3.45
N TYR A 98 7.96 2.02 3.69
CA TYR A 98 7.60 0.61 3.66
C TYR A 98 8.50 -0.23 4.57
N SER A 99 8.03 -1.41 4.99
CA SER A 99 8.86 -2.39 5.68
C SER A 99 9.30 -3.49 4.72
N VAL A 100 10.57 -3.88 4.82
CA VAL A 100 11.09 -5.06 4.09
C VAL A 100 10.51 -6.37 4.61
N GLN A 101 9.92 -6.33 5.81
CA GLN A 101 9.29 -7.48 6.49
C GLN A 101 7.77 -7.51 6.32
N ASP A 102 7.18 -6.62 5.48
CA ASP A 102 5.75 -6.58 5.23
C ASP A 102 5.22 -7.96 4.79
N GLN A 103 4.20 -8.45 5.52
CA GLN A 103 3.60 -9.77 5.26
C GLN A 103 2.34 -9.70 4.40
N THR A 104 1.87 -8.51 4.07
CA THR A 104 0.65 -8.27 3.27
C THR A 104 0.98 -7.91 1.83
N VAL A 105 1.84 -6.90 1.63
CA VAL A 105 2.28 -6.46 0.30
C VAL A 105 3.71 -6.92 0.03
N GLU A 106 4.03 -7.06 -1.27
CA GLU A 106 5.35 -7.50 -1.70
C GLU A 106 6.32 -6.30 -1.75
N PRO A 107 7.36 -6.24 -0.90
CA PRO A 107 8.31 -5.13 -0.88
C PRO A 107 9.07 -4.94 -2.19
N PHE A 108 9.31 -6.03 -2.94
CA PHE A 108 9.93 -5.95 -4.25
C PHE A 108 9.08 -5.17 -5.24
N SER A 109 7.75 -5.39 -5.24
CA SER A 109 6.81 -4.65 -6.11
C SER A 109 6.76 -3.16 -5.79
N ILE A 110 6.98 -2.77 -4.52
CA ILE A 110 7.09 -1.35 -4.12
C ILE A 110 8.33 -0.72 -4.75
N LYS A 111 9.49 -1.37 -4.67
CA LYS A 111 10.74 -0.89 -5.27
C LYS A 111 10.66 -0.81 -6.78
N GLU A 112 10.07 -1.82 -7.42
CA GLU A 112 9.87 -1.85 -8.87
C GLU A 112 8.97 -0.69 -9.33
N ALA A 113 7.84 -0.46 -8.65
CA ALA A 113 6.96 0.67 -8.95
C ALA A 113 7.68 2.01 -8.73
N TYR A 114 8.40 2.17 -7.60
CA TYR A 114 9.19 3.37 -7.33
C TYR A 114 10.20 3.68 -8.43
N ALA A 115 10.92 2.68 -8.94
CA ALA A 115 11.89 2.87 -10.01
C ALA A 115 11.27 3.41 -11.30
N ARG A 116 10.01 3.04 -11.58
CA ARG A 116 9.27 3.44 -12.79
C ARG A 116 8.59 4.80 -12.70
N LEU A 117 8.44 5.38 -11.48
CA LEU A 117 7.82 6.71 -11.31
C LEU A 117 8.71 7.80 -11.89
N GLY A 118 8.11 8.73 -12.62
CA GLY A 118 8.82 9.82 -13.31
C GLY A 118 9.17 11.01 -12.44
N SER A 119 8.64 11.11 -11.22
CA SER A 119 8.94 12.24 -10.32
C SER A 119 10.43 12.36 -10.05
N THR A 120 10.98 13.57 -10.21
CA THR A 120 12.37 13.90 -9.88
C THR A 120 12.56 14.20 -8.39
N LYS A 121 11.49 14.57 -7.68
CA LYS A 121 11.46 14.81 -6.24
C LYS A 121 10.81 13.60 -5.53
N LYS A 122 11.46 12.43 -5.62
CA LYS A 122 10.96 11.22 -4.96
C LYS A 122 11.98 10.61 -4.01
N ALA A 123 11.51 10.07 -2.89
CA ALA A 123 12.29 9.32 -1.92
C ALA A 123 11.59 8.02 -1.54
N ILE A 124 12.37 7.01 -1.17
CA ILE A 124 11.88 5.75 -0.62
C ILE A 124 12.69 5.42 0.63
N GLU A 125 12.01 5.16 1.74
CA GLU A 125 12.63 4.87 3.03
C GLU A 125 12.08 3.56 3.60
N THR A 126 12.96 2.77 4.18
CA THR A 126 12.57 1.58 4.93
C THR A 126 12.22 1.97 6.36
N VAL A 127 11.09 1.45 6.85
CA VAL A 127 10.65 1.60 8.23
C VAL A 127 11.08 0.36 8.99
N ASP A 128 12.11 0.50 9.82
CA ASP A 128 12.71 -0.55 10.65
C ASP A 128 12.39 -0.39 12.15
N TYR A 129 11.84 0.75 12.53
CA TYR A 129 11.48 1.09 13.91
C TYR A 129 10.08 0.60 14.31
N SER A 130 9.24 0.16 13.37
CA SER A 130 7.91 -0.35 13.69
C SER A 130 7.96 -1.74 14.32
N GLN A 131 7.18 -1.93 15.40
CA GLN A 131 6.97 -3.21 16.07
C GLN A 131 5.60 -3.83 15.71
N SER A 132 4.91 -3.27 14.73
CA SER A 132 3.59 -3.72 14.30
C SER A 132 3.63 -5.17 13.80
N VAL A 133 2.67 -5.97 14.26
CA VAL A 133 2.49 -7.35 13.78
C VAL A 133 2.18 -7.34 12.28
N GLY A 134 2.89 -8.18 11.52
CA GLY A 134 2.74 -8.28 10.06
C GLY A 134 3.39 -7.15 9.27
N GLN A 135 3.92 -6.10 9.94
CA GLN A 135 4.74 -5.05 9.34
C GLN A 135 4.11 -4.34 8.13
N HIS A 136 2.77 -4.25 8.11
CA HIS A 136 2.00 -3.58 7.05
C HIS A 136 1.39 -2.25 7.52
N VAL A 137 0.72 -2.25 8.67
CA VAL A 137 0.26 -1.02 9.33
C VAL A 137 1.38 -0.53 10.23
N LEU A 138 2.26 0.33 9.70
CA LEU A 138 3.57 0.62 10.29
C LEU A 138 3.52 1.60 11.47
N ALA A 139 2.44 2.35 11.67
CA ALA A 139 2.24 3.27 12.79
C ALA A 139 0.76 3.43 13.08
N GLY A 140 0.44 3.94 14.27
CA GLY A 140 -0.93 4.26 14.67
C GLY A 140 -1.25 3.84 16.09
N ASN A 141 -2.23 4.51 16.70
CA ASN A 141 -2.57 4.35 18.12
C ASN A 141 -2.96 2.92 18.53
N ILE A 142 -3.37 2.09 17.58
CA ILE A 142 -3.79 0.71 17.86
C ILE A 142 -2.62 -0.25 17.61
N ARG A 143 -1.97 -0.16 16.45
CA ARG A 143 -0.95 -1.12 16.01
C ARG A 143 0.44 -0.83 16.56
N ASP A 144 0.85 0.42 16.48
CA ASP A 144 2.19 0.82 16.94
C ASP A 144 2.23 2.32 17.26
N PRO A 145 1.85 2.71 18.50
CA PRO A 145 1.90 4.11 18.94
C PRO A 145 3.32 4.69 18.96
N GLN A 146 4.33 3.86 19.21
CA GLN A 146 5.72 4.32 19.31
C GLN A 146 6.29 4.72 17.95
N ALA A 147 5.79 4.11 16.86
CA ALA A 147 6.21 4.42 15.51
C ALA A 147 5.62 5.74 14.97
N ILE A 148 4.63 6.34 15.64
CA ILE A 148 3.99 7.59 15.17
C ILE A 148 5.01 8.73 15.11
N ALA A 149 5.77 8.94 16.18
CA ALA A 149 6.71 10.06 16.27
C ALA A 149 7.83 9.96 15.21
N PRO A 150 8.58 8.84 15.08
CA PRO A 150 9.63 8.74 14.06
C PRO A 150 9.10 8.82 12.64
N MET A 151 7.92 8.23 12.34
CA MET A 151 7.30 8.34 11.03
C MET A 151 6.90 9.77 10.70
N SER A 152 6.28 10.48 11.64
CA SER A 152 5.90 11.88 11.46
C SER A 152 7.14 12.77 11.24
N GLN A 153 8.23 12.52 11.96
CA GLN A 153 9.49 13.25 11.80
C GLN A 153 10.09 13.03 10.41
N SER A 154 10.08 11.79 9.91
CA SER A 154 10.56 11.47 8.56
C SER A 154 9.74 12.20 7.50
N ILE A 155 8.42 12.15 7.59
CA ILE A 155 7.51 12.84 6.67
C ILE A 155 7.75 14.36 6.68
N VAL A 156 7.78 14.98 7.86
CA VAL A 156 8.00 16.43 8.00
C VAL A 156 9.37 16.85 7.48
N LYS A 157 10.41 16.07 7.77
CA LYS A 157 11.77 16.31 7.26
C LYS A 157 11.79 16.31 5.73
N TRP A 158 11.13 15.31 5.12
CA TRP A 158 11.06 15.21 3.67
C TRP A 158 10.27 16.37 3.05
N ILE A 159 9.09 16.73 3.59
CA ILE A 159 8.28 17.85 3.10
C ILE A 159 9.13 19.15 3.08
N ARG A 160 9.81 19.45 4.20
CA ARG A 160 10.68 20.63 4.29
C ARG A 160 11.86 20.61 3.31
N ALA A 161 12.27 19.45 2.85
CA ALA A 161 13.36 19.30 1.89
C ALA A 161 12.92 19.53 0.45
N ILE A 162 11.66 19.25 0.11
CA ILE A 162 11.12 19.48 -1.25
C ILE A 162 10.64 20.91 -1.50
N ASP A 163 10.36 21.67 -0.43
CA ASP A 163 9.93 23.09 -0.49
C ASP A 163 11.09 24.06 -0.79
N LYS A 164 12.33 23.54 -0.80
CA LYS A 164 13.56 24.31 -1.14
C LYS A 164 13.91 24.11 -2.62
#